data_6b538928787246bbef2bd16c15887582
#
_entry.id   6b538928787246bbef2bd16c15887582
#
_cell.length_a   1.000
_cell.length_b   1.000
_cell.length_c   1.000
_cell.angle_alpha   90.00
_cell.angle_beta   90.00
_cell.angle_gamma   90.00
#
_symmetry.space_group_name_H-M   'P 1'
#
loop_
_entity.id
_entity.type
_entity.pdbx_description
1 polymer ?
#
loop_
_entity_poly.entity_id
_entity_poly.type
_entity_poly.pdbx_seq_one_letter_code
_entity_poly.pdbx_strand_id
1 'polypeptide(L)'
;MPVPAEPPVEPPAEIRRARSVTELLAAAPLFDTPPRPEVARDFLTAPGHHLYLAYADATPVGFVSGVETVHPDKGREMFLYELAVAEPYRRRGIARALIRTLADLAAELGCYDMWVAVDADNDVALSAYRSAGGTDEGVCAVLTWDFS
;
A
#
# COMPACT_ATOMS: atom_id res chain seq x y z
N MET A 1 -9.59 -38.95 13.67
CA MET A 1 -10.43 -37.79 13.31
C MET A 1 -9.90 -37.20 12.05
N PRO A 2 -10.69 -37.15 10.97
CA PRO A 2 -10.24 -36.49 9.77
C PRO A 2 -10.01 -35.00 10.08
N VAL A 3 -8.88 -34.45 9.63
CA VAL A 3 -8.62 -33.00 9.69
C VAL A 3 -9.69 -32.35 8.80
N PRO A 4 -10.42 -31.31 9.28
CA PRO A 4 -11.36 -30.63 8.42
C PRO A 4 -10.59 -30.11 7.21
N ALA A 5 -11.17 -30.30 6.03
CA ALA A 5 -10.58 -29.78 4.80
C ALA A 5 -10.35 -28.28 4.98
N GLU A 6 -9.13 -27.80 4.70
CA GLU A 6 -8.88 -26.37 4.66
C GLU A 6 -9.88 -25.74 3.67
N PRO A 7 -10.50 -24.59 4.03
CA PRO A 7 -11.34 -23.89 3.08
C PRO A 7 -10.54 -23.65 1.79
N PRO A 8 -11.18 -23.75 0.63
CA PRO A 8 -10.46 -23.49 -0.62
C PRO A 8 -9.76 -22.15 -0.50
N VAL A 9 -8.45 -22.13 -0.79
CA VAL A 9 -7.69 -20.90 -0.85
C VAL A 9 -8.33 -20.09 -1.97
N GLU A 10 -9.01 -19.01 -1.60
CA GLU A 10 -9.52 -18.08 -2.60
C GLU A 10 -8.34 -17.62 -3.46
N PRO A 11 -8.51 -17.51 -4.78
CA PRO A 11 -7.44 -16.99 -5.61
C PRO A 11 -7.00 -15.64 -5.04
N PRO A 12 -5.68 -15.35 -5.00
CA PRO A 12 -5.21 -14.06 -4.50
C PRO A 12 -5.92 -12.94 -5.27
N ALA A 13 -6.26 -11.86 -4.57
CA ALA A 13 -6.84 -10.70 -5.20
C ALA A 13 -5.93 -10.24 -6.35
N GLU A 14 -6.52 -9.85 -7.45
CA GLU A 14 -5.77 -9.30 -8.57
C GLU A 14 -5.25 -7.90 -8.19
N ILE A 15 -3.96 -7.68 -8.36
CA ILE A 15 -3.33 -6.40 -8.07
C ILE A 15 -2.95 -5.72 -9.38
N ARG A 16 -3.44 -4.50 -9.58
CA ARG A 16 -3.18 -3.71 -10.77
C ARG A 16 -2.79 -2.28 -10.41
N ARG A 17 -1.89 -1.72 -11.19
CA ARG A 17 -1.56 -0.30 -11.08
C ARG A 17 -2.76 0.56 -11.44
N ALA A 18 -3.09 1.55 -10.62
CA ALA A 18 -4.12 2.54 -10.95
C ALA A 18 -3.61 3.42 -12.09
N ARG A 19 -4.42 3.55 -13.15
CA ARG A 19 -4.05 4.28 -14.37
C ARG A 19 -5.04 5.37 -14.75
N SER A 20 -6.18 5.44 -14.08
CA SER A 20 -7.23 6.41 -14.42
C SER A 20 -7.88 7.00 -13.18
N VAL A 21 -8.42 8.20 -13.34
CA VAL A 21 -9.23 8.87 -12.31
C VAL A 21 -10.45 8.02 -11.97
N THR A 22 -11.08 7.40 -12.98
CA THR A 22 -12.24 6.54 -12.77
C THR A 22 -11.93 5.38 -11.81
N GLU A 23 -10.78 4.74 -11.95
CA GLU A 23 -10.36 3.66 -11.04
C GLU A 23 -10.20 4.17 -9.60
N LEU A 24 -9.59 5.33 -9.42
CA LEU A 24 -9.40 5.90 -8.09
C LEU A 24 -10.73 6.32 -7.45
N LEU A 25 -11.65 6.89 -8.22
CA LEU A 25 -12.98 7.25 -7.72
C LEU A 25 -13.80 6.01 -7.35
N ALA A 26 -13.67 4.93 -8.10
CA ALA A 26 -14.33 3.66 -7.80
C ALA A 26 -13.81 3.03 -6.49
N ALA A 27 -12.60 3.37 -6.09
CA ALA A 27 -11.98 2.91 -4.85
C ALA A 27 -12.22 3.84 -3.66
N ALA A 28 -13.13 4.81 -3.79
CA ALA A 28 -13.38 5.84 -2.76
C ALA A 28 -13.56 5.29 -1.34
N PRO A 29 -14.27 4.18 -1.09
CA PRO A 29 -14.43 3.65 0.28
C PRO A 29 -13.13 3.23 0.96
N LEU A 30 -12.04 3.06 0.22
CA LEU A 30 -10.74 2.66 0.78
C LEU A 30 -9.92 3.84 1.30
N PHE A 31 -10.27 5.06 0.91
CA PHE A 31 -9.58 6.29 1.32
C PHE A 31 -10.23 6.90 2.55
N ASP A 32 -9.45 7.65 3.33
CA ASP A 32 -9.95 8.36 4.52
C ASP A 32 -11.02 9.39 4.15
N THR A 33 -10.84 10.07 3.01
CA THR A 33 -11.81 10.96 2.39
C THR A 33 -11.95 10.63 0.91
N PRO A 34 -13.11 10.88 0.28
CA PRO A 34 -13.27 10.56 -1.13
C PRO A 34 -12.22 11.24 -2.02
N PRO A 35 -11.61 10.52 -2.96
CA PRO A 35 -10.69 11.13 -3.91
C PRO A 35 -11.36 12.28 -4.67
N ARG A 36 -10.61 13.35 -4.87
CA ARG A 36 -11.07 14.50 -5.66
C ARG A 36 -10.52 14.34 -7.08
N PRO A 37 -11.38 14.46 -8.12
CA PRO A 37 -10.95 14.18 -9.49
C PRO A 37 -9.72 14.95 -9.96
N GLU A 38 -9.64 16.25 -9.64
CA GLU A 38 -8.50 17.08 -10.02
C GLU A 38 -7.21 16.67 -9.33
N VAL A 39 -7.30 16.27 -8.05
CA VAL A 39 -6.13 15.83 -7.27
C VAL A 39 -5.72 14.42 -7.70
N ALA A 40 -6.69 13.55 -7.97
CA ALA A 40 -6.42 12.22 -8.50
C ALA A 40 -5.67 12.28 -9.85
N ARG A 41 -6.06 13.24 -10.71
CA ARG A 41 -5.38 13.47 -11.98
C ARG A 41 -3.94 13.92 -11.74
N ASP A 42 -3.72 14.86 -10.82
CA ASP A 42 -2.39 15.33 -10.47
C ASP A 42 -1.53 14.19 -9.92
N PHE A 43 -2.11 13.34 -9.07
CA PHE A 43 -1.41 12.17 -8.54
C PHE A 43 -0.93 11.22 -9.66
N LEU A 44 -1.82 10.91 -10.61
CA LEU A 44 -1.52 9.97 -11.70
C LEU A 44 -0.43 10.48 -12.64
N THR A 45 -0.25 11.79 -12.74
CA THR A 45 0.74 12.42 -13.63
C THR A 45 2.00 12.86 -12.89
N ALA A 46 1.99 12.86 -11.54
CA ALA A 46 3.15 13.26 -10.75
C ALA A 46 4.26 12.21 -10.86
N PRO A 47 5.49 12.59 -11.25
CA PRO A 47 6.59 11.64 -11.31
C PRO A 47 6.87 11.01 -9.96
N GLY A 48 7.17 9.72 -9.95
CA GLY A 48 7.56 9.02 -8.74
C GLY A 48 6.44 8.65 -7.78
N HIS A 49 5.19 8.93 -8.13
CA HIS A 49 4.02 8.55 -7.34
C HIS A 49 3.39 7.28 -7.90
N HIS A 50 3.15 6.31 -7.03
CA HIS A 50 2.67 4.98 -7.40
C HIS A 50 1.48 4.57 -6.55
N LEU A 51 0.50 3.91 -7.15
CA LEU A 51 -0.62 3.33 -6.45
C LEU A 51 -1.06 2.04 -7.15
N TYR A 52 -1.19 0.98 -6.35
CA TYR A 52 -1.72 -0.31 -6.80
C TYR A 52 -3.02 -0.60 -6.07
N LEU A 53 -3.98 -1.09 -6.82
CA LEU A 53 -5.29 -1.50 -6.31
C LEU A 53 -5.38 -3.03 -6.32
N ALA A 54 -5.92 -3.58 -5.26
CA ALA A 54 -6.29 -5.00 -5.19
C ALA A 54 -7.78 -5.15 -5.46
N TYR A 55 -8.14 -6.10 -6.30
CA TYR A 55 -9.52 -6.36 -6.71
C TYR A 55 -9.96 -7.77 -6.30
N ALA A 56 -11.15 -7.86 -5.72
CA ALA A 56 -11.89 -9.10 -5.63
C ALA A 56 -12.97 -9.04 -6.72
N ASP A 57 -12.81 -9.86 -7.76
CA ASP A 57 -13.56 -9.72 -9.00
C ASP A 57 -13.42 -8.30 -9.56
N ALA A 58 -14.51 -7.55 -9.69
CA ALA A 58 -14.47 -6.16 -10.17
C ALA A 58 -14.45 -5.12 -9.05
N THR A 59 -14.41 -5.54 -7.78
CA THR A 59 -14.51 -4.65 -6.63
C THR A 59 -13.13 -4.31 -6.07
N PRO A 60 -12.76 -3.01 -5.96
CA PRO A 60 -11.54 -2.63 -5.29
C PRO A 60 -11.66 -2.92 -3.78
N VAL A 61 -10.73 -3.71 -3.26
CA VAL A 61 -10.75 -4.18 -1.85
C VAL A 61 -9.53 -3.76 -1.05
N GLY A 62 -8.55 -3.16 -1.69
CA GLY A 62 -7.36 -2.66 -1.02
C GLY A 62 -6.51 -1.80 -1.95
N PHE A 63 -5.61 -1.02 -1.36
CA PHE A 63 -4.62 -0.28 -2.11
C PHE A 63 -3.34 -0.06 -1.32
N VAL A 64 -2.27 0.19 -2.03
CA VAL A 64 -1.01 0.67 -1.49
C VAL A 64 -0.52 1.84 -2.34
N SER A 65 -0.02 2.88 -1.70
CA SER A 65 0.64 3.98 -2.41
C SER A 65 2.08 4.15 -1.96
N GLY A 66 2.92 4.59 -2.86
CA GLY A 66 4.32 4.84 -2.61
C GLY A 66 4.84 6.05 -3.36
N VAL A 67 5.87 6.67 -2.80
CA VAL A 67 6.52 7.85 -3.37
C VAL A 67 8.03 7.59 -3.43
N GLU A 68 8.61 7.81 -4.59
CA GLU A 68 10.07 7.78 -4.74
C GLU A 68 10.64 9.08 -4.22
N THR A 69 11.58 8.99 -3.28
CA THR A 69 12.36 10.13 -2.83
C THR A 69 13.78 10.00 -3.35
N VAL A 70 14.38 11.10 -3.79
CA VAL A 70 15.73 11.12 -4.33
C VAL A 70 16.63 11.89 -3.38
N HIS A 71 17.68 11.23 -2.91
CA HIS A 71 18.67 11.81 -2.02
C HIS A 71 19.96 12.10 -2.81
N PRO A 72 20.56 13.30 -2.68
CA PRO A 72 21.76 13.62 -3.46
C PRO A 72 22.94 12.70 -3.21
N ASP A 73 23.02 12.12 -2.01
CA ASP A 73 24.13 11.26 -1.59
C ASP A 73 23.82 9.77 -1.70
N LYS A 74 22.57 9.37 -1.45
CA LYS A 74 22.22 7.93 -1.32
C LYS A 74 21.50 7.36 -2.53
N GLY A 75 20.92 8.22 -3.35
CA GLY A 75 20.12 7.79 -4.51
C GLY A 75 18.63 7.75 -4.21
N ARG A 76 17.97 6.71 -4.69
CA ARG A 76 16.51 6.62 -4.70
C ARG A 76 16.00 5.71 -3.60
N GLU A 77 14.95 6.15 -2.92
CA GLU A 77 14.31 5.43 -1.82
C GLU A 77 12.79 5.41 -2.04
N MET A 78 12.12 4.32 -1.71
CA MET A 78 10.67 4.24 -1.77
C MET A 78 10.08 4.50 -0.39
N PHE A 79 9.16 5.44 -0.31
CA PHE A 79 8.33 5.65 0.88
C PHE A 79 6.95 5.04 0.64
N LEU A 80 6.60 4.00 1.40
CA LEU A 80 5.26 3.45 1.42
C LEU A 80 4.39 4.43 2.21
N TYR A 81 3.47 5.10 1.53
CA TYR A 81 2.73 6.20 2.13
C TYR A 81 1.43 5.74 2.78
N GLU A 82 0.59 5.00 2.03
CA GLU A 82 -0.68 4.52 2.53
C GLU A 82 -0.89 3.05 2.17
N LEU A 83 -1.58 2.34 3.05
CA LEU A 83 -2.00 0.96 2.85
C LEU A 83 -3.37 0.79 3.48
N ALA A 84 -4.32 0.30 2.72
CA ALA A 84 -5.66 0.01 3.22
C ALA A 84 -6.19 -1.29 2.62
N VAL A 85 -6.91 -2.05 3.43
CA VAL A 85 -7.66 -3.22 3.00
C VAL A 85 -9.06 -3.14 3.62
N ALA A 86 -10.10 -3.30 2.80
CA ALA A 86 -11.47 -3.29 3.26
C ALA A 86 -11.69 -4.38 4.32
N GLU A 87 -12.41 -4.05 5.39
CA GLU A 87 -12.55 -4.92 6.56
C GLU A 87 -12.98 -6.36 6.22
N PRO A 88 -13.99 -6.61 5.35
CA PRO A 88 -14.38 -7.98 5.01
C PRO A 88 -13.30 -8.81 4.32
N TYR A 89 -12.28 -8.15 3.80
CA TYR A 89 -11.20 -8.79 3.02
C TYR A 89 -9.88 -8.87 3.78
N ARG A 90 -9.86 -8.46 5.05
CA ARG A 90 -8.68 -8.55 5.91
C ARG A 90 -8.37 -10.00 6.27
N ARG A 91 -7.12 -10.27 6.68
CA ARG A 91 -6.61 -11.61 7.06
C ARG A 91 -6.60 -12.62 5.91
N ARG A 92 -6.53 -12.15 4.67
CA ARG A 92 -6.47 -12.99 3.46
C ARG A 92 -5.16 -12.82 2.69
N GLY A 93 -4.18 -12.12 3.26
CA GLY A 93 -2.89 -11.88 2.63
C GLY A 93 -2.87 -10.74 1.61
N ILE A 94 -3.93 -9.95 1.49
CA ILE A 94 -4.02 -8.85 0.51
C ILE A 94 -3.03 -7.74 0.86
N ALA A 95 -2.97 -7.33 2.14
CA ALA A 95 -2.01 -6.31 2.59
C ALA A 95 -0.58 -6.73 2.29
N ARG A 96 -0.22 -7.97 2.62
CA ARG A 96 1.10 -8.53 2.33
C ARG A 96 1.41 -8.51 0.84
N ALA A 97 0.47 -8.90 -0.01
CA ALA A 97 0.64 -8.90 -1.46
C ALA A 97 0.83 -7.48 -2.00
N LEU A 98 0.07 -6.51 -1.50
CA LEU A 98 0.21 -5.10 -1.89
C LEU A 98 1.59 -4.55 -1.48
N ILE A 99 2.03 -4.81 -0.26
CA ILE A 99 3.35 -4.38 0.23
C ILE A 99 4.44 -4.97 -0.66
N ARG A 100 4.36 -6.25 -0.96
CA ARG A 100 5.36 -6.93 -1.82
C ARG A 100 5.35 -6.39 -3.24
N THR A 101 4.19 -6.06 -3.78
CA THR A 101 4.09 -5.45 -5.11
C THR A 101 4.85 -4.13 -5.16
N LEU A 102 4.68 -3.28 -4.15
CA LEU A 102 5.40 -2.01 -4.09
C LEU A 102 6.90 -2.23 -3.85
N ALA A 103 7.27 -3.18 -3.01
CA ALA A 103 8.67 -3.52 -2.76
C ALA A 103 9.37 -4.02 -4.03
N ASP A 104 8.69 -4.85 -4.82
CA ASP A 104 9.23 -5.35 -6.09
C ASP A 104 9.44 -4.19 -7.08
N LEU A 105 8.49 -3.26 -7.15
CA LEU A 105 8.65 -2.05 -7.96
C LEU A 105 9.84 -1.22 -7.48
N ALA A 106 9.99 -1.03 -6.19
CA ALA A 106 11.10 -0.29 -5.61
C ALA A 106 12.45 -0.89 -6.02
N ALA A 107 12.56 -2.22 -5.95
CA ALA A 107 13.76 -2.93 -6.38
C ALA A 107 14.03 -2.76 -7.88
N GLU A 108 13.01 -2.87 -8.71
CA GLU A 108 13.12 -2.67 -10.16
C GLU A 108 13.58 -1.26 -10.52
N LEU A 109 13.13 -0.26 -9.77
CA LEU A 109 13.48 1.16 -9.97
C LEU A 109 14.88 1.50 -9.45
N GLY A 110 15.57 0.55 -8.80
CA GLY A 110 16.88 0.78 -8.23
C GLY A 110 16.88 1.52 -6.89
N CYS A 111 15.76 1.48 -6.17
CA CYS A 111 15.71 2.03 -4.81
C CYS A 111 16.63 1.22 -3.89
N TYR A 112 17.37 1.91 -3.01
CA TYR A 112 18.24 1.21 -2.06
C TYR A 112 17.44 0.61 -0.88
N ASP A 113 16.26 1.15 -0.57
CA ASP A 113 15.33 0.55 0.38
C ASP A 113 13.90 1.05 0.16
N MET A 114 12.99 0.52 0.96
CA MET A 114 11.63 1.01 1.13
C MET A 114 11.34 1.11 2.63
N TRP A 115 10.70 2.19 3.05
CA TRP A 115 10.34 2.39 4.45
C TRP A 115 8.92 2.85 4.62
N VAL A 116 8.38 2.62 5.82
CA VAL A 116 7.02 3.03 6.21
C VAL A 116 7.05 3.49 7.67
N ALA A 117 6.26 4.50 8.00
CA ALA A 117 6.02 4.91 9.38
C ALA A 117 4.71 4.27 9.87
N VAL A 118 4.77 3.60 11.01
CA VAL A 118 3.64 2.89 11.60
C VAL A 118 3.57 3.27 13.07
N ASP A 119 2.36 3.53 13.58
CA ASP A 119 2.16 3.73 15.01
C ASP A 119 2.66 2.51 15.79
N ALA A 120 3.46 2.76 16.81
CA ALA A 120 4.13 1.69 17.55
C ALA A 120 3.15 0.72 18.25
N ASP A 121 1.92 1.15 18.50
CA ASP A 121 0.86 0.35 19.12
C ASP A 121 -0.09 -0.31 18.08
N ASN A 122 0.13 -0.09 16.80
CA ASN A 122 -0.67 -0.71 15.75
C ASN A 122 -0.14 -2.11 15.42
N ASP A 123 -0.45 -3.09 16.26
CA ASP A 123 0.06 -4.45 16.12
C ASP A 123 -0.39 -5.13 14.82
N VAL A 124 -1.58 -4.84 14.35
CA VAL A 124 -2.12 -5.42 13.11
C VAL A 124 -1.29 -4.96 11.90
N ALA A 125 -1.03 -3.65 11.79
CA ALA A 125 -0.22 -3.10 10.72
C ALA A 125 1.23 -3.59 10.80
N LEU A 126 1.83 -3.57 12.00
CA LEU A 126 3.18 -4.07 12.21
C LEU A 126 3.33 -5.53 11.79
N SER A 127 2.36 -6.36 12.16
CA SER A 127 2.35 -7.77 11.76
C SER A 127 2.33 -7.92 10.22
N ALA A 128 1.49 -7.14 9.54
CA ALA A 128 1.40 -7.17 8.08
C ALA A 128 2.74 -6.77 7.42
N TYR A 129 3.34 -5.67 7.87
CA TYR A 129 4.62 -5.22 7.32
C TYR A 129 5.75 -6.22 7.57
N ARG A 130 5.85 -6.75 8.79
CA ARG A 130 6.87 -7.78 9.12
C ARG A 130 6.68 -9.05 8.31
N SER A 131 5.43 -9.50 8.12
CA SER A 131 5.13 -10.69 7.31
C SER A 131 5.52 -10.51 5.84
N ALA A 132 5.55 -9.28 5.36
CA ALA A 132 5.96 -8.94 4.00
C ALA A 132 7.48 -8.69 3.87
N GLY A 133 8.24 -8.86 4.94
CA GLY A 133 9.70 -8.76 4.92
C GLY A 133 10.26 -7.50 5.57
N GLY A 134 9.43 -6.64 6.15
CA GLY A 134 9.88 -5.45 6.86
C GLY A 134 10.62 -5.79 8.15
N THR A 135 11.65 -5.02 8.48
CA THR A 135 12.42 -5.14 9.71
C THR A 135 12.34 -3.87 10.53
N ASP A 136 12.29 -4.01 11.85
CA ASP A 136 12.18 -2.86 12.75
C ASP A 136 13.47 -2.04 12.75
N GLU A 137 13.35 -0.72 12.56
CA GLU A 137 14.48 0.21 12.61
C GLU A 137 14.41 1.17 13.79
N GLY A 138 13.31 1.18 14.53
CA GLY A 138 13.13 2.02 15.70
C GLY A 138 11.81 2.72 15.74
N VAL A 139 11.67 3.62 16.70
CA VAL A 139 10.46 4.42 16.92
C VAL A 139 10.84 5.89 16.81
N CYS A 140 9.99 6.68 16.14
CA CYS A 140 10.23 8.11 15.97
C CYS A 140 8.99 8.93 16.31
N ALA A 141 9.21 10.21 16.62
CA ALA A 141 8.14 11.18 16.78
C ALA A 141 7.68 11.68 15.41
N VAL A 142 6.37 11.93 15.28
CA VAL A 142 5.78 12.56 14.10
C VAL A 142 5.34 13.96 14.47
N LEU A 143 5.80 14.95 13.72
CA LEU A 143 5.43 16.35 13.91
C LEU A 143 4.76 16.86 12.65
N THR A 144 3.73 17.67 12.81
CA THR A 144 2.93 18.19 11.70
C THR A 144 2.87 19.71 11.75
N TRP A 145 2.94 20.36 10.61
CA TRP A 145 2.66 21.77 10.41
C TRP A 145 1.35 21.86 9.63
N ASP A 146 0.32 22.41 10.24
CA ASP A 146 -1.00 22.56 9.62
C ASP A 146 -1.10 23.94 8.96
N PHE A 147 -1.39 23.98 7.67
CA PHE A 147 -1.49 25.19 6.87
C PHE A 147 -2.94 25.49 6.43
N SER A 148 -3.90 24.71 6.92
CA SER A 148 -5.32 24.89 6.55
C SER A 148 -6.01 26.01 7.32
#